data_83333367a7bc8a2819795cad9733e77b
#
_entry.id   83333367a7bc8a2819795cad9733e77b
#
_cell.length_a   1.000
_cell.length_b   1.000
_cell.length_c   1.000
_cell.angle_alpha   90.00
_cell.angle_beta   90.00
_cell.angle_gamma   90.00
#
_symmetry.space_group_name_H-M   'P 1'
#
loop_
_entity.id
_entity.type
_entity.pdbx_description
1 polymer ?
#
loop_
_entity_poly.entity_id
_entity_poly.type
_entity_poly.pdbx_seq_one_letter_code
_entity_poly.pdbx_strand_id
1 'polypeptide(L)'
;MKSKTILLSIHPCFVEKIFSGEKKFEFRKRIPTDIQTVIVYATAPIKQIVAIIEVEDVLQGTPMNIWRQTKECSGLTYKFYKSYYKGKSAAYAIKFKNVYRLERPQSISIFKEVKSAPQSYIYIRESNNVLAKKLGMQA
;
A
#
# COMPACT_ATOMS: atom_id res chain seq x y z
N MET A 1 4.00 5.32 -21.34
CA MET A 1 4.78 5.18 -20.11
C MET A 1 4.06 4.27 -19.13
N LYS A 2 4.80 3.40 -18.47
CA LYS A 2 4.22 2.59 -17.40
C LYS A 2 3.80 3.49 -16.24
N SER A 3 2.61 3.24 -15.70
CA SER A 3 2.17 3.89 -14.46
C SER A 3 3.07 3.45 -13.29
N LYS A 4 3.39 4.38 -12.42
CA LYS A 4 4.12 4.12 -11.17
C LYS A 4 3.21 4.29 -9.96
N THR A 5 1.92 4.34 -10.18
CA THR A 5 0.89 4.42 -9.16
C THR A 5 0.08 3.13 -9.14
N ILE A 6 -0.10 2.57 -7.96
CA ILE A 6 -0.94 1.38 -7.78
C ILE A 6 -2.03 1.66 -6.77
N LEU A 7 -3.16 0.97 -6.94
CA LEU A 7 -4.22 0.88 -5.95
C LEU A 7 -4.01 -0.44 -5.22
N LEU A 8 -3.86 -0.38 -3.90
CA LEU A 8 -3.49 -1.51 -3.07
C LEU A 8 -4.55 -1.74 -2.00
N SER A 9 -5.07 -2.96 -1.91
CA SER A 9 -6.04 -3.32 -0.87
C SER A 9 -5.30 -3.66 0.42
N ILE A 10 -5.67 -2.98 1.52
CA ILE A 10 -5.05 -3.17 2.83
C ILE A 10 -6.14 -3.37 3.87
N HIS A 11 -5.97 -4.37 4.75
CA HIS A 11 -6.92 -4.65 5.81
C HIS A 11 -7.02 -3.44 6.76
N PRO A 12 -8.22 -3.10 7.26
CA PRO A 12 -8.40 -1.94 8.14
C PRO A 12 -7.52 -1.92 9.38
N CYS A 13 -7.23 -3.07 9.99
CA CYS A 13 -6.36 -3.10 11.17
C CYS A 13 -4.93 -2.63 10.84
N PHE A 14 -4.44 -2.91 9.63
CA PHE A 14 -3.13 -2.43 9.20
C PHE A 14 -3.19 -0.97 8.77
N VAL A 15 -4.31 -0.54 8.18
CA VAL A 15 -4.51 0.88 7.86
C VAL A 15 -4.40 1.73 9.13
N GLU A 16 -5.01 1.31 10.22
CA GLU A 16 -4.91 2.03 11.49
C GLU A 16 -3.47 2.11 11.99
N LYS A 17 -2.71 1.04 11.85
CA LYS A 17 -1.29 1.03 12.23
C LYS A 17 -0.44 1.93 11.35
N ILE A 18 -0.79 2.05 10.07
CA ILE A 18 -0.14 3.00 9.17
C ILE A 18 -0.40 4.43 9.65
N PHE A 19 -1.64 4.75 9.99
CA PHE A 19 -2.01 6.09 10.46
C PHE A 19 -1.39 6.43 11.81
N SER A 20 -1.24 5.45 12.71
CA SER A 20 -0.61 5.68 14.02
C SER A 20 0.91 5.82 13.95
N GLY A 21 1.52 5.45 12.83
CA GLY A 21 2.96 5.48 12.67
C GLY A 21 3.68 4.20 13.12
N GLU A 22 2.94 3.22 13.67
CA GLU A 22 3.53 1.94 14.05
C GLU A 22 4.01 1.15 12.85
N LYS A 23 3.31 1.27 11.71
CA LYS A 23 3.60 0.53 10.49
C LYS A 23 4.14 1.49 9.44
N LYS A 24 5.41 1.31 9.09
CA LYS A 24 6.09 2.12 8.07
C LYS A 24 6.44 1.34 6.83
N PHE A 25 6.01 0.08 6.76
CA PHE A 25 6.24 -0.81 5.63
C PHE A 25 4.98 -1.61 5.35
N GLU A 26 4.74 -1.90 4.07
CA GLU A 26 3.71 -2.83 3.64
C GLU A 26 4.37 -4.01 2.94
N PHE A 27 4.01 -5.22 3.33
CA PHE A 27 4.67 -6.45 2.89
C PHE A 27 3.83 -7.19 1.87
N ARG A 28 4.48 -7.60 0.79
CA ARG A 28 3.84 -8.37 -0.28
C ARG A 28 4.76 -9.50 -0.72
N LYS A 29 4.15 -10.57 -1.25
CA LYS A 29 4.90 -11.69 -1.83
C LYS A 29 5.48 -11.31 -3.18
N ARG A 30 4.85 -10.35 -3.85
CA ARG A 30 5.30 -9.77 -5.11
C ARG A 30 4.70 -8.38 -5.28
N ILE A 31 5.53 -7.43 -5.69
CA ILE A 31 5.09 -6.06 -5.96
C ILE A 31 6.09 -5.42 -6.95
N PRO A 32 5.64 -4.54 -7.86
CA PRO A 32 6.58 -3.81 -8.70
C PRO A 32 7.55 -2.98 -7.86
N THR A 33 8.83 -2.98 -8.23
CA THR A 33 9.86 -2.30 -7.44
C THR A 33 10.04 -0.83 -7.80
N ASP A 34 9.43 -0.38 -8.90
CA ASP A 34 9.56 0.99 -9.40
C ASP A 34 8.35 1.87 -9.08
N ILE A 35 7.45 1.42 -8.23
CA ILE A 35 6.27 2.22 -7.85
C ILE A 35 6.69 3.44 -7.04
N GLN A 36 5.98 4.54 -7.25
CA GLN A 36 6.21 5.82 -6.58
C GLN A 36 5.07 6.22 -5.67
N THR A 37 3.85 5.75 -5.96
CA THR A 37 2.65 6.15 -5.23
C THR A 37 1.73 4.95 -5.02
N VAL A 38 1.24 4.82 -3.80
CA VAL A 38 0.26 3.80 -3.44
C VAL A 38 -1.03 4.49 -3.00
N ILE A 39 -2.12 4.16 -3.68
CA ILE A 39 -3.46 4.57 -3.27
C ILE A 39 -3.99 3.45 -2.39
N VAL A 40 -4.31 3.74 -1.14
CA VAL A 40 -4.71 2.74 -0.16
C VAL A 40 -6.23 2.57 -0.15
N TYR A 41 -6.68 1.37 -0.49
CA TYR A 41 -8.07 0.96 -0.36
C TYR A 41 -8.19 0.12 0.90
N ALA A 42 -8.96 0.59 1.88
CA ALA A 42 -9.25 -0.18 3.08
C ALA A 42 -10.34 -1.19 2.77
N THR A 43 -10.07 -2.48 2.99
CA THR A 43 -11.02 -3.55 2.68
C THR A 43 -12.21 -3.54 3.62
N ALA A 44 -13.15 -4.49 3.44
CA ALA A 44 -14.36 -4.59 4.26
C ALA A 44 -14.02 -4.56 5.75
N PRO A 45 -14.80 -3.88 6.60
CA PRO A 45 -16.10 -3.27 6.29
C PRO A 45 -16.02 -1.83 5.75
N ILE A 46 -14.82 -1.26 5.63
CA ILE A 46 -14.64 0.15 5.22
C ILE A 46 -14.98 0.33 3.74
N LYS A 47 -14.34 -0.44 2.86
CA LYS A 47 -14.57 -0.44 1.40
C LYS A 47 -14.44 0.94 0.78
N GLN A 48 -13.40 1.68 1.16
CA GLN A 48 -13.14 3.02 0.63
C GLN A 48 -11.65 3.27 0.47
N ILE A 49 -11.33 4.19 -0.43
CA ILE A 49 -9.99 4.75 -0.55
C ILE A 49 -9.79 5.72 0.61
N VAL A 50 -8.76 5.51 1.41
CA VAL A 50 -8.58 6.24 2.68
C VAL A 50 -7.26 7.01 2.76
N ALA A 51 -6.29 6.70 1.90
CA ALA A 51 -4.97 7.33 2.00
C ALA A 51 -4.20 7.25 0.70
N ILE A 52 -3.18 8.10 0.62
CA ILE A 52 -2.15 8.02 -0.42
C ILE A 52 -0.81 7.93 0.28
N ILE A 53 0.06 7.04 -0.20
CA ILE A 53 1.41 6.86 0.32
C ILE A 53 2.40 7.21 -0.77
N GLU A 54 3.34 8.12 -0.46
CA GLU A 54 4.53 8.30 -1.28
C GLU A 54 5.53 7.22 -0.89
N VAL A 55 6.04 6.52 -1.88
CA VAL A 55 6.97 5.42 -1.68
C VAL A 55 8.40 5.95 -1.64
N GLU A 56 9.15 5.61 -0.60
CA GLU A 56 10.57 5.92 -0.54
C GLU A 56 11.38 4.89 -1.32
N ASP A 57 11.06 3.61 -1.11
CA ASP A 57 11.80 2.51 -1.73
C ASP A 57 10.96 1.23 -1.64
N VAL A 58 11.29 0.25 -2.46
CA VAL A 58 10.75 -1.10 -2.33
C VAL A 58 11.92 -2.03 -2.05
N LEU A 59 11.96 -2.56 -0.82
CA LEU A 59 12.99 -3.50 -0.39
C LEU A 59 12.64 -4.89 -0.93
N GLN A 60 13.66 -5.61 -1.39
CA GLN A 60 13.50 -6.96 -1.92
C GLN A 60 14.60 -7.85 -1.34
N GLY A 61 14.22 -9.04 -0.91
CA GLY A 61 15.18 -9.99 -0.37
C GLY A 61 14.49 -11.24 0.14
N THR A 62 15.24 -12.04 0.91
CA THR A 62 14.63 -13.19 1.58
C THR A 62 13.71 -12.68 2.70
N PRO A 63 12.68 -13.46 3.07
CA PRO A 63 11.81 -13.06 4.17
C PRO A 63 12.56 -12.70 5.44
N MET A 64 13.60 -13.45 5.80
CA MET A 64 14.35 -13.18 7.02
C MET A 64 15.17 -11.89 6.92
N ASN A 65 15.79 -11.61 5.76
CA ASN A 65 16.53 -10.37 5.57
C ASN A 65 15.62 -9.16 5.64
N ILE A 66 14.45 -9.25 5.00
CA ILE A 66 13.47 -8.15 5.04
C ILE A 66 12.95 -7.95 6.45
N TRP A 67 12.68 -9.03 7.18
CA TRP A 67 12.23 -8.92 8.58
C TRP A 67 13.25 -8.19 9.46
N ARG A 68 14.52 -8.54 9.33
CA ARG A 68 15.60 -7.89 10.10
C ARG A 68 15.67 -6.39 9.86
N GLN A 69 15.41 -5.96 8.63
CA GLN A 69 15.46 -4.54 8.27
C GLN A 69 14.20 -3.76 8.67
N THR A 70 13.06 -4.44 8.90
CA THR A 70 11.76 -3.79 9.01
C THR A 70 11.04 -4.03 10.32
N LYS A 71 11.49 -5.00 11.12
CA LYS A 71 10.74 -5.52 12.28
C LYS A 71 10.28 -4.45 13.27
N GLU A 72 11.07 -3.42 13.49
CA GLU A 72 10.77 -2.38 14.48
C GLU A 72 9.58 -1.52 14.08
N CYS A 73 9.35 -1.37 12.76
CA CYS A 73 8.26 -0.56 12.22
C CYS A 73 7.40 -1.36 11.25
N SER A 74 7.33 -2.68 11.44
CA SER A 74 6.57 -3.54 10.55
C SER A 74 5.06 -3.49 10.78
N GLY A 75 4.65 -3.17 12.01
CA GLY A 75 3.25 -3.27 12.40
C GLY A 75 2.75 -4.70 12.50
N LEU A 76 3.64 -5.68 12.46
CA LEU A 76 3.30 -7.10 12.47
C LEU A 76 4.06 -7.81 13.58
N THR A 77 3.44 -8.89 14.13
CA THR A 77 4.18 -9.83 14.96
C THR A 77 5.04 -10.71 14.06
N TYR A 78 6.14 -11.22 14.61
CA TYR A 78 6.98 -12.16 13.87
C TYR A 78 6.20 -13.40 13.46
N LYS A 79 5.33 -13.89 14.35
CA LYS A 79 4.49 -15.06 14.07
C LYS A 79 3.61 -14.86 12.83
N PHE A 80 2.97 -13.69 12.73
CA PHE A 80 2.14 -13.35 11.56
C PHE A 80 3.01 -13.26 10.30
N TYR A 81 4.13 -12.54 10.38
CA TYR A 81 5.04 -12.37 9.26
C TYR A 81 5.57 -13.71 8.74
N LYS A 82 6.04 -14.56 9.66
CA LYS A 82 6.56 -15.88 9.33
C LYS A 82 5.48 -16.73 8.64
N SER A 83 4.26 -16.71 9.16
CA SER A 83 3.14 -17.44 8.57
C SER A 83 2.81 -16.91 7.17
N TYR A 84 2.80 -15.60 7.00
CA TYR A 84 2.50 -14.97 5.71
C TYR A 84 3.48 -15.40 4.62
N TYR A 85 4.77 -15.46 4.95
CA TYR A 85 5.81 -15.80 3.98
C TYR A 85 6.18 -17.29 3.96
N LYS A 86 5.45 -18.13 4.68
CA LYS A 86 5.74 -19.57 4.73
C LYS A 86 5.84 -20.16 3.32
N GLY A 87 6.94 -20.87 3.06
CA GLY A 87 7.17 -21.51 1.75
C GLY A 87 7.60 -20.55 0.65
N LYS A 88 7.84 -19.28 0.96
CA LYS A 88 8.28 -18.27 -0.02
C LYS A 88 9.75 -17.98 0.15
N SER A 89 10.44 -17.79 -0.97
CA SER A 89 11.87 -17.47 -0.99
C SER A 89 12.14 -15.97 -1.12
N ALA A 90 11.12 -15.17 -1.42
CA ALA A 90 11.27 -13.73 -1.63
C ALA A 90 10.19 -12.97 -0.88
N ALA A 91 10.58 -11.79 -0.38
CA ALA A 91 9.69 -10.85 0.27
C ALA A 91 9.95 -9.46 -0.29
N TYR A 92 8.89 -8.66 -0.36
CA TYR A 92 8.93 -7.27 -0.82
C TYR A 92 8.33 -6.40 0.25
N ALA A 93 9.03 -5.31 0.61
CA ALA A 93 8.52 -4.35 1.59
C ALA A 93 8.50 -2.96 0.96
N ILE A 94 7.32 -2.38 0.88
CA ILE A 94 7.15 -1.01 0.42
C ILE A 94 7.47 -0.10 1.60
N LYS A 95 8.54 0.70 1.48
CA LYS A 95 8.93 1.64 2.51
C LYS A 95 8.24 2.98 2.26
N PHE A 96 7.55 3.50 3.28
CA PHE A 96 6.77 4.73 3.17
C PHE A 96 7.68 5.94 3.37
N LYS A 97 7.55 6.92 2.47
CA LYS A 97 8.17 8.24 2.64
C LYS A 97 7.21 9.17 3.38
N ASN A 98 6.00 9.32 2.87
CA ASN A 98 4.95 10.11 3.48
C ASN A 98 3.62 9.39 3.34
N VAL A 99 2.76 9.54 4.34
CA VAL A 99 1.40 9.00 4.35
C VAL A 99 0.44 10.18 4.44
N TYR A 100 -0.48 10.26 3.48
CA TYR A 100 -1.50 11.30 3.45
C TYR A 100 -2.87 10.66 3.66
N ARG A 101 -3.45 10.86 4.83
CA ARG A 101 -4.80 10.40 5.10
C ARG A 101 -5.78 11.31 4.38
N LEU A 102 -6.73 10.72 3.64
CA LEU A 102 -7.75 11.50 2.97
C LEU A 102 -8.73 12.07 4.00
N GLU A 103 -9.01 13.35 3.88
CA GLU A 103 -10.02 14.00 4.70
C GLU A 103 -11.40 13.41 4.44
N ARG A 104 -11.67 13.11 3.15
CA ARG A 104 -12.91 12.47 2.71
C ARG A 104 -12.59 11.18 2.00
N PRO A 105 -12.79 10.02 2.62
CA PRO A 105 -12.65 8.73 1.93
C PRO A 105 -13.50 8.68 0.68
N GLN A 106 -13.00 7.97 -0.34
CA GLN A 106 -13.63 7.93 -1.65
C GLN A 106 -13.94 6.50 -2.06
N SER A 107 -15.01 6.33 -2.85
CA SER A 107 -15.31 5.05 -3.48
C SER A 107 -14.30 4.74 -4.58
N ILE A 108 -14.00 3.45 -4.82
CA ILE A 108 -13.18 3.06 -5.97
C ILE A 108 -13.83 3.40 -7.30
N SER A 109 -15.13 3.67 -7.31
CA SER A 109 -15.85 4.06 -8.54
C SER A 109 -15.38 5.38 -9.14
N ILE A 110 -14.59 6.18 -8.39
CA ILE A 110 -13.96 7.36 -8.97
C ILE A 110 -12.96 7.02 -10.08
N PHE A 111 -12.44 5.79 -10.09
CA PHE A 111 -11.58 5.29 -11.16
C PHE A 111 -12.39 4.43 -12.12
N LYS A 112 -12.60 4.93 -13.34
CA LYS A 112 -13.42 4.23 -14.35
C LYS A 112 -12.86 2.86 -14.70
N GLU A 113 -11.57 2.69 -14.64
CA GLU A 113 -10.88 1.45 -14.96
C GLU A 113 -11.00 0.39 -13.86
N VAL A 114 -11.45 0.77 -12.66
CA VAL A 114 -11.55 -0.14 -11.51
C VAL A 114 -12.98 -0.59 -11.36
N LYS A 115 -13.25 -1.85 -11.67
CA LYS A 115 -14.59 -2.43 -11.56
C LYS A 115 -14.88 -3.01 -10.19
N SER A 116 -13.85 -3.45 -9.49
CA SER A 116 -13.97 -4.01 -8.14
C SER A 116 -12.66 -3.84 -7.41
N ALA A 117 -12.68 -3.99 -6.08
CA ALA A 117 -11.48 -3.92 -5.27
C ALA A 117 -10.49 -5.02 -5.70
N PRO A 118 -9.21 -4.68 -5.91
CA PRO A 118 -8.22 -5.70 -6.28
C PRO A 118 -7.96 -6.65 -5.12
N GLN A 119 -7.65 -7.92 -5.43
CA GLN A 119 -7.23 -8.87 -4.41
C GLN A 119 -5.84 -8.52 -3.87
N SER A 120 -5.00 -7.93 -4.70
CA SER A 120 -3.69 -7.43 -4.32
C SER A 120 -3.56 -5.98 -4.77
N TYR A 121 -3.15 -5.75 -6.01
CA TYR A 121 -3.01 -4.38 -6.52
C TYR A 121 -3.38 -4.31 -8.00
N ILE A 122 -3.67 -3.10 -8.47
CA ILE A 122 -3.81 -2.78 -9.89
C ILE A 122 -3.12 -1.44 -10.16
N TYR A 123 -2.66 -1.26 -11.39
CA TYR A 123 -2.10 0.03 -11.81
C TYR A 123 -3.20 1.05 -12.04
N ILE A 124 -2.94 2.28 -11.60
CA ILE A 124 -3.79 3.44 -11.90
C ILE A 124 -3.03 4.30 -12.90
N ARG A 125 -3.66 4.56 -14.04
CA ARG A 125 -3.00 5.20 -15.19
C ARG A 125 -3.40 6.67 -15.38
N GLU A 126 -3.83 7.32 -14.32
CA GLU A 126 -4.20 8.72 -14.38
C GLU A 126 -3.01 9.61 -14.00
N SER A 127 -2.99 10.84 -14.53
CA SER A 127 -1.95 11.81 -14.17
C SER A 127 -2.08 12.22 -12.70
N ASN A 128 -0.97 12.72 -12.13
CA ASN A 128 -0.96 13.16 -10.74
C ASN A 128 -1.98 14.29 -10.50
N ASN A 129 -2.16 15.19 -11.48
CA ASN A 129 -3.14 16.28 -11.36
C ASN A 129 -4.57 15.75 -11.29
N VAL A 130 -4.89 14.76 -12.12
CA VAL A 130 -6.21 14.13 -12.12
C VAL A 130 -6.44 13.39 -10.81
N LEU A 131 -5.43 12.66 -10.32
CA LEU A 131 -5.51 11.94 -9.04
C LEU A 131 -5.75 12.90 -7.87
N ALA A 132 -4.99 13.98 -7.80
CA ALA A 132 -5.14 14.97 -6.74
C ALA A 132 -6.56 15.54 -6.72
N LYS A 133 -7.08 15.88 -7.89
CA LYS A 133 -8.44 16.41 -8.02
C LYS A 133 -9.50 15.40 -7.57
N LYS A 134 -9.40 14.15 -8.04
CA LYS A 134 -10.37 13.08 -7.70
C LYS A 134 -10.36 12.77 -6.21
N LEU A 135 -9.19 12.82 -5.58
CA LEU A 135 -9.02 12.45 -4.18
C LEU A 135 -9.16 13.65 -3.24
N GLY A 136 -9.48 14.82 -3.78
CA GLY A 136 -9.70 16.02 -2.97
C GLY A 136 -8.43 16.57 -2.34
N MET A 137 -7.27 16.27 -2.91
CA MET A 137 -5.99 16.76 -2.43
C MET A 137 -5.57 18.01 -3.20
N GLN A 138 -4.87 18.89 -2.52
CA GLN A 138 -4.27 20.04 -3.19
C GLN A 138 -3.04 19.60 -3.99
N ALA A 139 -2.96 20.12 -5.20
CA ALA A 139 -1.83 19.81 -6.07
C ALA A 139 -0.52 20.38 -5.51
#